data_413aed137b17c1c67b1e727ef9df1812
#
_entry.id   413aed137b17c1c67b1e727ef9df1812
#
_cell.length_a   1.000
_cell.length_b   1.000
_cell.length_c   1.000
_cell.angle_alpha   90.00
_cell.angle_beta   90.00
_cell.angle_gamma   90.00
#
_symmetry.space_group_name_H-M   'P 1'
#
loop_
_entity.id
_entity.type
_entity.pdbx_description
1 polymer ?
#
loop_
_entity_poly.entity_id
_entity_poly.type
_entity_poly.pdbx_seq_one_letter_code
_entity_poly.pdbx_strand_id
1 'polypeptide(L)'
;LYLLSNKMWQLIVVSALLGVGAGLIIPLSTGLVSRYFVGTYRVKQFGLSSAITNFTLVIATAVTGYLAEVSWHLPFLVYLLPLISILLVGYLKTTQPEAAVSSSQKDDSEAEDSSIDIGGGKYGIHIRHLIQLMAFYGIITYIVVVVIFNLPFLMEKHHFSSGNSGLMISLFFLAITAPGFCLNKIVGLLKERTKAYSLLSIALGLLLIWIAPLEWLIIPGCLLVGLGYGVIQPMLYEKTTHAALPQKATMALAFVMMMNYLAILLYPFIGDFLQWVFHTQSQEFPFIFNLLITVGTFFWAYRCRDTFLFNDQLK
;
A
#
# COMPACT_ATOMS: atom_id res chain seq x y z
N LEU A 1 8.73 -24.43 -6.57
CA LEU A 1 10.17 -24.12 -6.68
C LEU A 1 10.78 -23.73 -5.33
N TYR A 2 10.15 -22.81 -4.55
CA TYR A 2 10.67 -22.41 -3.22
C TYR A 2 10.87 -23.60 -2.27
N LEU A 3 9.92 -24.54 -2.24
CA LEU A 3 10.00 -25.75 -1.37
C LEU A 3 11.17 -26.68 -1.72
N LEU A 4 11.71 -26.57 -2.92
CA LEU A 4 12.85 -27.37 -3.40
C LEU A 4 14.18 -26.61 -3.34
N SER A 5 14.14 -25.35 -2.91
CA SER A 5 15.32 -24.48 -2.88
C SER A 5 16.11 -24.70 -1.60
N ASN A 6 17.36 -25.17 -1.74
CA ASN A 6 18.29 -25.40 -0.63
C ASN A 6 19.45 -24.37 -0.60
N LYS A 7 19.52 -23.50 -1.61
CA LYS A 7 20.59 -22.50 -1.75
C LYS A 7 20.02 -21.09 -1.92
N MET A 8 20.66 -20.10 -1.32
CA MET A 8 20.24 -18.71 -1.34
C MET A 8 20.03 -18.16 -2.77
N TRP A 9 20.92 -18.46 -3.70
CA TRP A 9 20.79 -17.98 -5.09
C TRP A 9 19.54 -18.53 -5.80
N GLN A 10 19.08 -19.76 -5.47
CA GLN A 10 17.85 -20.34 -6.01
C GLN A 10 16.62 -19.55 -5.53
N LEU A 11 16.60 -19.17 -4.24
CA LEU A 11 15.55 -18.30 -3.69
C LEU A 11 15.50 -16.95 -4.41
N ILE A 12 16.66 -16.35 -4.69
CA ILE A 12 16.75 -15.08 -5.41
C ILE A 12 16.16 -15.21 -6.83
N VAL A 13 16.52 -16.24 -7.58
CA VAL A 13 16.01 -16.47 -8.94
C VAL A 13 14.50 -16.68 -8.94
N VAL A 14 14.00 -17.52 -8.02
CA VAL A 14 12.56 -17.79 -7.93
C VAL A 14 11.79 -16.52 -7.51
N SER A 15 12.35 -15.71 -6.61
CA SER A 15 11.77 -14.42 -6.21
C SER A 15 11.74 -13.42 -7.38
N ALA A 16 12.79 -13.39 -8.20
CA ALA A 16 12.80 -12.54 -9.39
C ALA A 16 11.70 -12.92 -10.39
N LEU A 17 11.50 -14.22 -10.65
CA LEU A 17 10.43 -14.72 -11.50
C LEU A 17 9.04 -14.37 -10.95
N LEU A 18 8.84 -14.53 -9.64
CA LEU A 18 7.60 -14.14 -8.98
C LEU A 18 7.36 -12.62 -9.09
N GLY A 19 8.43 -11.82 -8.92
CA GLY A 19 8.37 -10.36 -9.04
C GLY A 19 7.95 -9.89 -10.42
N VAL A 20 8.46 -10.52 -11.50
CA VAL A 20 8.03 -10.23 -12.88
C VAL A 20 6.53 -10.51 -13.05
N GLY A 21 6.04 -11.65 -12.58
CA GLY A 21 4.62 -11.99 -12.64
C GLY A 21 3.74 -11.00 -11.87
N ALA A 22 4.09 -10.68 -10.64
CA ALA A 22 3.38 -9.72 -9.82
C ALA A 22 3.41 -8.30 -10.42
N GLY A 23 4.55 -7.89 -10.97
CA GLY A 23 4.73 -6.60 -11.63
C GLY A 23 3.83 -6.39 -12.85
N LEU A 24 3.40 -7.45 -13.51
CA LEU A 24 2.43 -7.39 -14.61
C LEU A 24 0.98 -7.43 -14.10
N ILE A 25 0.65 -8.35 -13.18
CA ILE A 25 -0.73 -8.59 -12.76
C ILE A 25 -1.28 -7.41 -11.94
N ILE A 26 -0.49 -6.84 -11.03
CA ILE A 26 -0.99 -5.84 -10.08
C ILE A 26 -1.41 -4.53 -10.77
N PRO A 27 -0.59 -3.89 -11.64
CA PRO A 27 -1.01 -2.70 -12.36
C PRO A 27 -2.18 -2.94 -13.31
N LEU A 28 -2.24 -4.11 -13.94
CA LEU A 28 -3.34 -4.48 -14.83
C LEU A 28 -4.66 -4.60 -14.07
N SER A 29 -4.67 -5.28 -12.91
CA SER A 29 -5.88 -5.42 -12.10
C SER A 29 -6.40 -4.07 -11.60
N THR A 30 -5.50 -3.20 -11.15
CA THR A 30 -5.84 -1.83 -10.71
C THR A 30 -6.29 -0.96 -11.88
N GLY A 31 -5.65 -1.12 -13.04
CA GLY A 31 -6.02 -0.45 -14.28
C GLY A 31 -7.41 -0.84 -14.78
N LEU A 32 -7.81 -2.11 -14.64
CA LEU A 32 -9.17 -2.56 -14.93
C LEU A 32 -10.21 -1.83 -14.06
N VAL A 33 -9.95 -1.68 -12.77
CA VAL A 33 -10.85 -0.90 -11.88
C VAL A 33 -10.98 0.54 -12.37
N SER A 34 -9.90 1.19 -12.79
CA SER A 34 -9.95 2.56 -13.30
C SER A 34 -10.72 2.69 -14.62
N ARG A 35 -10.71 1.65 -15.45
CA ARG A 35 -11.36 1.62 -16.77
C ARG A 35 -12.86 1.32 -16.72
N TYR A 36 -13.27 0.40 -15.82
CA TYR A 36 -14.67 -0.05 -15.75
C TYR A 36 -15.53 0.74 -14.77
N PHE A 37 -14.94 1.46 -13.83
CA PHE A 37 -15.67 2.18 -12.79
C PHE A 37 -15.36 3.67 -12.82
N VAL A 38 -16.37 4.53 -12.58
CA VAL A 38 -16.28 5.99 -12.62
C VAL A 38 -16.78 6.60 -11.31
N GLY A 39 -16.28 7.78 -10.94
CA GLY A 39 -16.74 8.56 -9.78
C GLY A 39 -16.60 7.82 -8.44
N THR A 40 -17.58 7.99 -7.57
CA THR A 40 -17.60 7.39 -6.22
C THR A 40 -17.55 5.86 -6.23
N TYR A 41 -18.06 5.22 -7.28
CA TYR A 41 -17.97 3.77 -7.45
C TYR A 41 -16.54 3.29 -7.63
N ARG A 42 -15.68 4.05 -8.35
CA ARG A 42 -14.26 3.74 -8.54
C ARG A 42 -13.53 3.71 -7.20
N VAL A 43 -13.76 4.74 -6.37
CA VAL A 43 -13.17 4.82 -5.01
C VAL A 43 -13.55 3.60 -4.18
N LYS A 44 -14.84 3.23 -4.19
CA LYS A 44 -15.34 2.05 -3.48
C LYS A 44 -14.66 0.77 -3.98
N GLN A 45 -14.47 0.62 -5.29
CA GLN A 45 -13.83 -0.56 -5.87
C GLN A 45 -12.33 -0.63 -5.55
N PHE A 46 -11.62 0.50 -5.54
CA PHE A 46 -10.24 0.54 -5.06
C PHE A 46 -10.14 0.17 -3.59
N GLY A 47 -11.04 0.71 -2.74
CA GLY A 47 -11.11 0.36 -1.33
C GLY A 47 -11.39 -1.12 -1.12
N LEU A 48 -12.35 -1.69 -1.84
CA LEU A 48 -12.68 -3.12 -1.76
C LEU A 48 -11.55 -4.02 -2.26
N SER A 49 -10.90 -3.67 -3.37
CA SER A 49 -9.74 -4.38 -3.89
C SER A 49 -8.59 -4.37 -2.89
N SER A 50 -8.29 -3.22 -2.31
CA SER A 50 -7.30 -3.09 -1.24
C SER A 50 -7.69 -3.92 -0.01
N ALA A 51 -8.95 -3.89 0.39
CA ALA A 51 -9.45 -4.66 1.53
C ALA A 51 -9.28 -6.18 1.31
N ILE A 52 -9.65 -6.69 0.15
CA ILE A 52 -9.50 -8.12 -0.21
C ILE A 52 -8.02 -8.51 -0.20
N THR A 53 -7.16 -7.70 -0.82
CA THR A 53 -5.71 -7.96 -0.87
C THR A 53 -5.12 -8.02 0.54
N ASN A 54 -5.42 -7.03 1.38
CA ASN A 54 -4.91 -6.98 2.74
C ASN A 54 -5.51 -8.08 3.63
N PHE A 55 -6.79 -8.44 3.44
CA PHE A 55 -7.40 -9.57 4.15
C PHE A 55 -6.71 -10.90 3.85
N THR A 56 -6.30 -11.10 2.59
CA THR A 56 -5.48 -12.26 2.22
C THR A 56 -4.14 -12.26 2.97
N LEU A 57 -3.51 -11.09 3.12
CA LEU A 57 -2.28 -10.95 3.89
C LEU A 57 -2.50 -11.21 5.40
N VAL A 58 -3.67 -10.84 5.96
CA VAL A 58 -4.04 -11.18 7.35
C VAL A 58 -3.92 -12.68 7.61
N ILE A 59 -4.53 -13.48 6.73
CA ILE A 59 -4.50 -14.94 6.87
C ILE A 59 -3.09 -15.47 6.59
N ALA A 60 -2.46 -14.99 5.51
CA ALA A 60 -1.15 -15.47 5.08
C ALA A 60 -0.08 -15.23 6.15
N THR A 61 0.00 -14.04 6.74
CA THR A 61 1.03 -13.71 7.75
C THR A 61 0.83 -14.46 9.06
N ALA A 62 -0.42 -14.63 9.52
CA ALA A 62 -0.71 -15.46 10.69
C ALA A 62 -0.28 -16.90 10.46
N VAL A 63 -0.71 -17.51 9.35
CA VAL A 63 -0.38 -18.90 9.01
C VAL A 63 1.13 -19.08 8.83
N THR A 64 1.80 -18.20 8.08
CA THR A 64 3.25 -18.31 7.84
C THR A 64 4.06 -18.12 9.12
N GLY A 65 3.61 -17.27 10.07
CA GLY A 65 4.26 -17.11 11.36
C GLY A 65 4.32 -18.41 12.15
N TYR A 66 3.20 -19.12 12.27
CA TYR A 66 3.16 -20.43 12.95
C TYR A 66 3.88 -21.53 12.16
N LEU A 67 3.77 -21.55 10.83
CA LEU A 67 4.49 -22.52 10.01
C LEU A 67 6.01 -22.36 10.11
N ALA A 68 6.49 -21.13 10.29
CA ALA A 68 7.91 -20.83 10.45
C ALA A 68 8.50 -21.41 11.77
N GLU A 69 7.69 -21.54 12.83
CA GLU A 69 8.11 -22.18 14.08
C GLU A 69 8.43 -23.67 13.89
N VAL A 70 7.74 -24.35 12.95
CA VAL A 70 7.93 -25.77 12.68
C VAL A 70 9.10 -26.00 11.71
N SER A 71 9.14 -25.24 10.60
CA SER A 71 10.22 -25.31 9.61
C SER A 71 10.21 -24.07 8.71
N TRP A 72 11.40 -23.56 8.40
CA TRP A 72 11.57 -22.42 7.52
C TRP A 72 11.08 -22.62 6.07
N HIS A 73 10.88 -23.87 5.63
CA HIS A 73 10.33 -24.18 4.30
C HIS A 73 8.80 -24.11 4.25
N LEU A 74 8.10 -24.37 5.35
CA LEU A 74 6.65 -24.49 5.36
C LEU A 74 5.92 -23.18 5.00
N PRO A 75 6.40 -21.99 5.37
CA PRO A 75 5.79 -20.73 4.92
C PRO A 75 5.60 -20.61 3.41
N PHE A 76 6.49 -21.23 2.62
CA PHE A 76 6.41 -21.20 1.16
C PHE A 76 5.22 -21.98 0.57
N LEU A 77 4.49 -22.79 1.36
CA LEU A 77 3.25 -23.42 0.94
C LEU A 77 2.17 -22.40 0.54
N VAL A 78 2.20 -21.22 1.13
CA VAL A 78 1.26 -20.13 0.78
C VAL A 78 1.36 -19.74 -0.71
N TYR A 79 2.52 -19.90 -1.34
CA TYR A 79 2.70 -19.65 -2.78
C TYR A 79 2.01 -20.70 -3.69
N LEU A 80 1.36 -21.71 -3.14
CA LEU A 80 0.50 -22.62 -3.91
C LEU A 80 -0.91 -22.06 -4.09
N LEU A 81 -1.35 -21.10 -3.29
CA LEU A 81 -2.68 -20.48 -3.39
C LEU A 81 -2.98 -19.88 -4.78
N PRO A 82 -2.04 -19.23 -5.51
CA PRO A 82 -2.27 -18.76 -6.87
C PRO A 82 -2.65 -19.84 -7.88
N LEU A 83 -2.34 -21.12 -7.63
CA LEU A 83 -2.79 -22.23 -8.51
C LEU A 83 -4.32 -22.31 -8.55
N ILE A 84 -5.00 -22.01 -7.44
CA ILE A 84 -6.47 -21.95 -7.38
C ILE A 84 -6.97 -20.83 -8.32
N SER A 85 -6.29 -19.70 -8.37
CA SER A 85 -6.65 -18.60 -9.27
C SER A 85 -6.54 -18.99 -10.74
N ILE A 86 -5.55 -19.80 -11.12
CA ILE A 86 -5.40 -20.31 -12.51
C ILE A 86 -6.60 -21.18 -12.89
N LEU A 87 -7.08 -22.03 -11.97
CA LEU A 87 -8.27 -22.86 -12.21
C LEU A 87 -9.53 -22.00 -12.36
N LEU A 88 -9.63 -20.91 -11.60
CA LEU A 88 -10.78 -19.99 -11.64
C LEU A 88 -10.79 -19.10 -12.89
N VAL A 89 -9.64 -18.80 -13.49
CA VAL A 89 -9.55 -17.99 -14.72
C VAL A 89 -10.36 -18.59 -15.87
N GLY A 90 -10.45 -19.93 -15.96
CA GLY A 90 -11.25 -20.60 -16.97
C GLY A 90 -12.77 -20.32 -16.88
N TYR A 91 -13.26 -19.85 -15.73
CA TYR A 91 -14.67 -19.45 -15.53
C TYR A 91 -14.93 -17.98 -15.84
N LEU A 92 -13.88 -17.15 -16.03
CA LEU A 92 -14.04 -15.75 -16.43
C LEU A 92 -14.51 -15.71 -17.90
N LYS A 93 -15.82 -15.54 -18.10
CA LYS A 93 -16.35 -15.21 -19.42
C LYS A 93 -15.83 -13.84 -19.83
N THR A 94 -15.12 -13.78 -20.95
CA THR A 94 -14.77 -12.54 -21.65
C THR A 94 -16.04 -11.92 -22.24
N THR A 95 -16.95 -11.44 -21.41
CA THR A 95 -18.04 -10.60 -21.88
C THR A 95 -17.43 -9.23 -22.09
N GLN A 96 -17.10 -8.88 -23.31
CA GLN A 96 -16.83 -7.49 -23.66
C GLN A 96 -18.12 -6.73 -23.35
N PRO A 97 -18.11 -5.73 -22.46
CA PRO A 97 -19.29 -4.90 -22.27
C PRO A 97 -19.40 -3.97 -23.46
N GLU A 98 -20.20 -4.34 -24.46
CA GLU A 98 -20.57 -3.44 -25.57
C GLU A 98 -21.15 -2.12 -25.06
N ALA A 99 -21.74 -2.12 -23.87
CA ALA A 99 -22.26 -0.92 -23.20
C ALA A 99 -21.16 0.06 -22.72
N ALA A 100 -19.94 -0.39 -22.44
CA ALA A 100 -18.86 0.50 -21.97
C ALA A 100 -18.15 1.21 -23.13
N VAL A 101 -18.15 0.61 -24.32
CA VAL A 101 -17.57 1.23 -25.52
C VAL A 101 -18.51 2.31 -26.06
N SER A 102 -19.83 2.09 -26.02
CA SER A 102 -20.82 3.08 -26.50
C SER A 102 -21.01 4.27 -25.53
N SER A 103 -20.81 4.08 -24.22
CA SER A 103 -20.81 5.20 -23.27
C SER A 103 -19.50 5.99 -23.32
N SER A 104 -18.34 5.34 -23.53
CA SER A 104 -17.07 6.04 -23.72
C SER A 104 -17.04 6.89 -24.99
N GLN A 105 -17.67 6.42 -26.10
CA GLN A 105 -17.75 7.20 -27.34
C GLN A 105 -18.77 8.34 -27.28
N LYS A 106 -19.84 8.22 -26.47
CA LYS A 106 -20.78 9.33 -26.25
C LYS A 106 -20.23 10.38 -25.28
N ASP A 107 -19.51 9.96 -24.24
CA ASP A 107 -18.86 10.89 -23.31
C ASP A 107 -17.66 11.61 -23.96
N ASP A 108 -16.97 10.99 -24.96
CA ASP A 108 -15.90 11.64 -25.71
C ASP A 108 -16.41 12.75 -26.65
N SER A 109 -17.69 12.70 -27.09
CA SER A 109 -18.29 13.75 -27.91
C SER A 109 -18.97 14.87 -27.11
N GLU A 110 -19.36 14.60 -25.84
CA GLU A 110 -19.88 15.63 -24.92
C GLU A 110 -18.78 16.20 -23.99
N ALA A 111 -17.64 15.48 -23.83
CA ALA A 111 -16.49 15.95 -23.06
C ALA A 111 -15.62 16.96 -23.84
N GLU A 112 -15.80 17.10 -25.17
CA GLU A 112 -15.11 18.14 -25.93
C GLU A 112 -15.63 19.57 -25.64
N ASP A 113 -16.83 19.71 -25.08
CA ASP A 113 -17.42 21.05 -24.81
C ASP A 113 -17.44 21.45 -23.33
N SER A 114 -17.06 20.56 -22.41
CA SER A 114 -16.72 20.89 -21.02
C SER A 114 -15.20 20.79 -20.81
N SER A 115 -14.47 21.64 -21.55
CA SER A 115 -13.04 21.89 -21.28
C SER A 115 -12.88 22.54 -19.90
N ILE A 116 -12.88 21.70 -18.84
CA ILE A 116 -12.11 22.03 -17.66
C ILE A 116 -10.69 22.13 -18.19
N ASP A 117 -10.16 23.33 -18.25
CA ASP A 117 -8.78 23.65 -18.61
C ASP A 117 -7.83 22.97 -17.60
N ILE A 118 -7.72 21.67 -17.72
CA ILE A 118 -6.65 20.90 -17.09
C ILE A 118 -5.46 21.24 -17.96
N GLY A 119 -4.72 22.30 -17.60
CA GLY A 119 -3.54 22.81 -18.28
C GLY A 119 -2.66 21.64 -18.73
N GLY A 120 -2.92 21.18 -19.95
CA GLY A 120 -2.45 19.92 -20.46
C GLY A 120 -0.95 19.93 -20.59
N GLY A 121 -0.27 19.21 -19.70
CA GLY A 121 1.10 18.80 -19.98
C GLY A 121 1.11 18.05 -21.32
N LYS A 122 2.13 18.28 -22.15
CA LYS A 122 2.35 17.75 -23.51
C LYS A 122 2.04 16.25 -23.72
N TYR A 123 1.70 15.51 -22.65
CA TYR A 123 1.49 14.06 -22.60
C TYR A 123 0.15 13.64 -21.97
N GLY A 124 -0.76 14.56 -21.63
CA GLY A 124 -2.05 14.23 -20.97
C GLY A 124 -1.90 13.70 -19.54
N ILE A 125 -0.79 13.98 -18.89
CA ILE A 125 -0.50 13.68 -17.48
C ILE A 125 0.13 14.94 -16.87
N HIS A 126 -0.38 15.38 -15.73
CA HIS A 126 0.26 16.43 -14.94
C HIS A 126 1.49 15.88 -14.22
N ILE A 127 2.66 15.93 -14.88
CA ILE A 127 3.91 15.35 -14.39
C ILE A 127 4.26 15.84 -12.99
N ARG A 128 4.08 17.13 -12.69
CA ARG A 128 4.36 17.71 -11.37
C ARG A 128 3.50 17.06 -10.28
N HIS A 129 2.21 16.90 -10.51
CA HIS A 129 1.30 16.26 -9.57
C HIS A 129 1.61 14.76 -9.42
N LEU A 130 1.93 14.09 -10.52
CA LEU A 130 2.33 12.68 -10.49
C LEU A 130 3.60 12.47 -9.66
N ILE A 131 4.64 13.27 -9.86
CA ILE A 131 5.89 13.19 -9.07
C ILE A 131 5.63 13.45 -7.59
N GLN A 132 4.77 14.40 -7.25
CA GLN A 132 4.39 14.66 -5.85
C GLN A 132 3.67 13.46 -5.23
N LEU A 133 2.75 12.82 -5.95
CA LEU A 133 2.05 11.62 -5.50
C LEU A 133 3.00 10.44 -5.35
N MET A 134 3.91 10.23 -6.31
CA MET A 134 4.94 9.19 -6.25
C MET A 134 5.86 9.37 -5.04
N ALA A 135 6.37 10.58 -4.83
CA ALA A 135 7.26 10.88 -3.70
C ALA A 135 6.54 10.69 -2.36
N PHE A 136 5.32 11.21 -2.24
CA PHE A 136 4.53 11.05 -1.02
C PHE A 136 4.21 9.59 -0.73
N TYR A 137 3.79 8.82 -1.75
CA TYR A 137 3.49 7.41 -1.58
C TYR A 137 4.74 6.59 -1.22
N GLY A 138 5.89 6.90 -1.83
CA GLY A 138 7.16 6.30 -1.47
C GLY A 138 7.54 6.56 0.00
N ILE A 139 7.40 7.81 0.47
CA ILE A 139 7.66 8.18 1.87
C ILE A 139 6.73 7.42 2.82
N ILE A 140 5.42 7.41 2.54
CA ILE A 140 4.45 6.71 3.41
C ILE A 140 4.71 5.20 3.44
N THR A 141 5.00 4.60 2.28
CA THR A 141 5.36 3.19 2.22
C THR A 141 6.62 2.89 3.02
N TYR A 142 7.68 3.71 2.87
CA TYR A 142 8.91 3.56 3.62
C TYR A 142 8.67 3.59 5.15
N ILE A 143 7.84 4.54 5.61
CA ILE A 143 7.46 4.66 7.02
C ILE A 143 6.78 3.38 7.52
N VAL A 144 5.79 2.88 6.79
CA VAL A 144 4.89 1.81 7.26
C VAL A 144 5.54 0.44 7.16
N VAL A 145 6.44 0.26 6.20
CA VAL A 145 7.17 -1.00 5.96
C VAL A 145 8.05 -1.38 7.15
N VAL A 146 8.42 -0.44 8.04
CA VAL A 146 9.14 -0.73 9.29
C VAL A 146 8.43 -1.79 10.14
N VAL A 147 7.09 -1.78 10.16
CA VAL A 147 6.31 -2.77 10.92
C VAL A 147 6.52 -4.18 10.36
N ILE A 148 6.58 -4.33 9.03
CA ILE A 148 6.73 -5.63 8.39
C ILE A 148 8.16 -6.17 8.54
N PHE A 149 9.18 -5.32 8.35
CA PHE A 149 10.58 -5.73 8.33
C PHE A 149 11.24 -5.78 9.70
N ASN A 150 10.94 -4.82 10.59
CA ASN A 150 11.67 -4.66 11.84
C ASN A 150 10.88 -5.14 13.08
N LEU A 151 9.54 -5.26 13.02
CA LEU A 151 8.77 -5.73 14.16
C LEU A 151 9.16 -7.14 14.62
N PRO A 152 9.39 -8.13 13.73
CA PRO A 152 9.84 -9.45 14.16
C PRO A 152 11.16 -9.41 14.97
N PHE A 153 12.14 -8.60 14.54
CA PHE A 153 13.41 -8.46 15.23
C PHE A 153 13.26 -7.73 16.58
N LEU A 154 12.37 -6.74 16.64
CA LEU A 154 12.06 -6.07 17.90
C LEU A 154 11.39 -7.04 18.89
N MET A 155 10.47 -7.88 18.43
CA MET A 155 9.79 -8.89 19.25
C MET A 155 10.74 -10.00 19.69
N GLU A 156 11.65 -10.44 18.82
CA GLU A 156 12.69 -11.41 19.17
C GLU A 156 13.61 -10.88 20.27
N LYS A 157 13.99 -9.60 20.23
CA LYS A 157 14.75 -8.93 21.30
C LYS A 157 14.05 -9.01 22.66
N HIS A 158 12.72 -9.00 22.67
CA HIS A 158 11.88 -9.13 23.87
C HIS A 158 11.51 -10.60 24.19
N HIS A 159 12.13 -11.59 23.52
CA HIS A 159 11.89 -13.01 23.69
C HIS A 159 10.46 -13.50 23.36
N PHE A 160 9.78 -12.82 22.43
CA PHE A 160 8.49 -13.23 21.91
C PHE A 160 8.64 -14.24 20.75
N SER A 161 7.66 -15.14 20.57
CA SER A 161 7.70 -16.14 19.52
C SER A 161 7.48 -15.57 18.11
N SER A 162 7.94 -16.28 17.09
CA SER A 162 7.68 -15.94 15.68
C SER A 162 6.19 -15.93 15.34
N GLY A 163 5.39 -16.81 15.98
CA GLY A 163 3.95 -16.84 15.84
C GLY A 163 3.30 -15.56 16.32
N ASN A 164 3.74 -15.02 17.45
CA ASN A 164 3.25 -13.74 17.96
C ASN A 164 3.62 -12.58 17.01
N SER A 165 4.82 -12.59 16.44
CA SER A 165 5.21 -11.60 15.42
C SER A 165 4.30 -11.67 14.19
N GLY A 166 3.99 -12.88 13.70
CA GLY A 166 3.06 -13.10 12.60
C GLY A 166 1.65 -12.61 12.91
N LEU A 167 1.17 -12.84 14.14
CA LEU A 167 -0.12 -12.31 14.60
C LEU A 167 -0.16 -10.77 14.65
N MET A 168 0.89 -10.11 15.14
CA MET A 168 0.97 -8.64 15.18
C MET A 168 0.94 -8.04 13.79
N ILE A 169 1.69 -8.63 12.84
CA ILE A 169 1.67 -8.22 11.44
C ILE A 169 0.29 -8.52 10.80
N SER A 170 -0.35 -9.62 11.18
CA SER A 170 -1.72 -9.93 10.75
C SER A 170 -2.72 -8.88 11.23
N LEU A 171 -2.64 -8.44 12.49
CA LEU A 171 -3.46 -7.36 13.02
C LEU A 171 -3.21 -6.01 12.32
N PHE A 172 -1.96 -5.73 11.96
CA PHE A 172 -1.63 -4.57 11.15
C PHE A 172 -2.33 -4.61 9.78
N PHE A 173 -2.30 -5.73 9.05
CA PHE A 173 -3.01 -5.88 7.77
C PHE A 173 -4.55 -5.85 7.95
N LEU A 174 -5.06 -6.41 9.04
CA LEU A 174 -6.48 -6.32 9.38
C LEU A 174 -6.91 -4.85 9.57
N ALA A 175 -6.09 -4.07 10.25
CA ALA A 175 -6.34 -2.64 10.44
C ALA A 175 -6.27 -1.85 9.11
N ILE A 176 -5.40 -2.23 8.15
CA ILE A 176 -5.39 -1.65 6.81
C ILE A 176 -6.69 -1.97 6.06
N THR A 177 -7.26 -3.16 6.28
CA THR A 177 -8.49 -3.60 5.61
C THR A 177 -9.72 -2.81 6.07
N ALA A 178 -9.81 -2.48 7.35
CA ALA A 178 -10.99 -1.88 7.97
C ALA A 178 -11.44 -0.56 7.32
N PRO A 179 -10.57 0.42 7.03
CA PRO A 179 -10.95 1.65 6.34
C PRO A 179 -11.51 1.43 4.94
N GLY A 180 -11.11 0.37 4.24
CA GLY A 180 -11.60 0.05 2.89
C GLY A 180 -13.13 -0.08 2.82
N PHE A 181 -13.78 -0.53 3.89
CA PHE A 181 -15.24 -0.65 3.98
C PHE A 181 -15.93 0.67 4.36
N CYS A 182 -15.25 1.57 5.05
CA CYS A 182 -15.82 2.79 5.64
C CYS A 182 -15.20 4.07 5.09
N LEU A 183 -14.39 4.00 4.01
CA LEU A 183 -13.59 5.11 3.50
C LEU A 183 -14.42 6.38 3.26
N ASN A 184 -15.57 6.25 2.60
CA ASN A 184 -16.44 7.39 2.31
C ASN A 184 -16.95 8.10 3.58
N LYS A 185 -17.22 7.35 4.66
CA LYS A 185 -17.64 7.92 5.94
C LYS A 185 -16.47 8.64 6.61
N ILE A 186 -15.27 8.04 6.58
CA ILE A 186 -14.05 8.62 7.16
C ILE A 186 -13.69 9.92 6.45
N VAL A 187 -13.65 9.89 5.11
CA VAL A 187 -13.37 11.09 4.29
C VAL A 187 -14.44 12.16 4.48
N GLY A 188 -15.72 11.79 4.53
CA GLY A 188 -16.82 12.70 4.79
C GLY A 188 -16.75 13.38 6.16
N LEU A 189 -16.27 12.68 7.20
CA LEU A 189 -16.11 13.19 8.56
C LEU A 189 -14.87 14.08 8.69
N LEU A 190 -13.72 13.64 8.17
CA LEU A 190 -12.43 14.31 8.35
C LEU A 190 -12.14 15.37 7.29
N LYS A 191 -12.84 15.31 6.15
CA LYS A 191 -12.75 16.27 5.02
C LYS A 191 -11.27 16.52 4.61
N GLU A 192 -10.88 17.79 4.54
CA GLU A 192 -9.54 18.25 4.10
C GLU A 192 -8.39 17.75 4.99
N ARG A 193 -8.66 17.26 6.18
CA ARG A 193 -7.64 16.85 7.15
C ARG A 193 -7.45 15.33 7.22
N THR A 194 -8.10 14.58 6.33
CA THR A 194 -8.07 13.11 6.38
C THR A 194 -6.65 12.57 6.35
N LYS A 195 -5.79 13.04 5.43
CA LYS A 195 -4.38 12.60 5.36
C LYS A 195 -3.58 13.02 6.58
N ALA A 196 -3.80 14.21 7.12
CA ALA A 196 -3.10 14.67 8.32
C ALA A 196 -3.47 13.79 9.54
N TYR A 197 -4.75 13.49 9.76
CA TYR A 197 -5.16 12.61 10.85
C TYR A 197 -4.68 11.17 10.65
N SER A 198 -4.62 10.69 9.41
CA SER A 198 -4.06 9.37 9.11
C SER A 198 -2.56 9.31 9.41
N LEU A 199 -1.79 10.37 9.10
CA LEU A 199 -0.39 10.49 9.48
C LEU A 199 -0.21 10.57 10.99
N LEU A 200 -1.09 11.28 11.69
CA LEU A 200 -1.09 11.33 13.16
C LEU A 200 -1.35 9.94 13.75
N SER A 201 -2.28 9.17 13.19
CA SER A 201 -2.53 7.78 13.59
C SER A 201 -1.28 6.92 13.43
N ILE A 202 -0.57 7.04 12.28
CA ILE A 202 0.70 6.33 12.04
C ILE A 202 1.75 6.74 13.07
N ALA A 203 1.91 8.04 13.33
CA ALA A 203 2.89 8.54 14.31
C ALA A 203 2.61 8.01 15.72
N LEU A 204 1.36 8.07 16.17
CA LEU A 204 0.96 7.53 17.47
C LEU A 204 1.18 6.01 17.54
N GLY A 205 0.89 5.28 16.45
CA GLY A 205 1.13 3.85 16.38
C GLY A 205 2.60 3.49 16.47
N LEU A 206 3.48 4.18 15.74
CA LEU A 206 4.92 3.98 15.81
C LEU A 206 5.48 4.36 17.19
N LEU A 207 4.96 5.42 17.80
CA LEU A 207 5.32 5.83 19.16
C LEU A 207 4.98 4.73 20.18
N LEU A 208 3.78 4.15 20.09
CA LEU A 208 3.36 3.05 20.95
C LEU A 208 4.25 1.82 20.78
N ILE A 209 4.61 1.45 19.56
CA ILE A 209 5.50 0.31 19.29
C ILE A 209 6.88 0.58 19.87
N TRP A 210 7.40 1.82 19.75
CA TRP A 210 8.72 2.19 20.27
C TRP A 210 8.79 2.15 21.80
N ILE A 211 7.75 2.68 22.48
CA ILE A 211 7.75 2.79 23.95
C ILE A 211 7.36 1.44 24.60
N ALA A 212 6.88 0.46 23.82
CA ALA A 212 6.26 -0.74 24.33
C ALA A 212 7.25 -1.70 25.00
N PRO A 213 7.32 -1.77 26.34
CA PRO A 213 8.03 -2.85 27.04
C PRO A 213 7.20 -4.14 27.10
N LEU A 214 5.92 -4.09 26.72
CA LEU A 214 4.95 -5.17 26.85
C LEU A 214 4.23 -5.43 25.52
N GLU A 215 4.00 -6.69 25.19
CA GLU A 215 3.27 -7.13 23.98
C GLU A 215 1.94 -6.40 23.77
N TRP A 216 1.22 -6.15 24.84
CA TRP A 216 -0.10 -5.49 24.81
C TRP A 216 -0.09 -4.09 24.21
N LEU A 217 1.03 -3.36 24.32
CA LEU A 217 1.17 -2.02 23.74
C LEU A 217 1.52 -2.06 22.25
N ILE A 218 2.11 -3.15 21.76
CA ILE A 218 2.41 -3.35 20.34
C ILE A 218 1.12 -3.52 19.54
N ILE A 219 0.11 -4.20 20.10
CA ILE A 219 -1.19 -4.42 19.44
C ILE A 219 -1.84 -3.10 18.98
N PRO A 220 -2.17 -2.15 19.88
CA PRO A 220 -2.77 -0.90 19.46
C PRO A 220 -1.82 -0.07 18.57
N GLY A 221 -0.51 -0.21 18.73
CA GLY A 221 0.47 0.40 17.83
C GLY A 221 0.32 -0.08 16.40
N CYS A 222 0.30 -1.39 16.19
CA CYS A 222 0.10 -2.00 14.86
C CYS A 222 -1.26 -1.62 14.25
N LEU A 223 -2.32 -1.62 15.07
CA LEU A 223 -3.66 -1.23 14.62
C LEU A 223 -3.69 0.25 14.16
N LEU A 224 -3.09 1.17 14.91
CA LEU A 224 -3.06 2.59 14.56
C LEU A 224 -2.25 2.86 13.30
N VAL A 225 -1.09 2.21 13.12
CA VAL A 225 -0.30 2.32 11.87
C VAL A 225 -1.12 1.80 10.70
N GLY A 226 -1.74 0.62 10.85
CA GLY A 226 -2.54 0.00 9.81
C GLY A 226 -3.76 0.84 9.41
N LEU A 227 -4.50 1.37 10.38
CA LEU A 227 -5.65 2.26 10.13
C LEU A 227 -5.23 3.51 9.35
N GLY A 228 -4.14 4.16 9.74
CA GLY A 228 -3.62 5.35 9.04
C GLY A 228 -3.25 5.05 7.59
N TYR A 229 -2.52 3.97 7.34
CA TYR A 229 -2.11 3.57 6.00
C TYR A 229 -3.31 3.13 5.13
N GLY A 230 -4.25 2.40 5.71
CA GLY A 230 -5.46 1.91 5.03
C GLY A 230 -6.39 3.01 4.52
N VAL A 231 -6.31 4.22 5.09
CA VAL A 231 -7.01 5.41 4.57
C VAL A 231 -6.20 6.08 3.45
N ILE A 232 -4.88 6.26 3.64
CA ILE A 232 -4.04 7.01 2.69
C ILE A 232 -3.93 6.31 1.34
N GLN A 233 -3.75 5.00 1.33
CA GLN A 233 -3.48 4.22 0.12
C GLN A 233 -4.58 4.37 -0.95
N PRO A 234 -5.88 4.10 -0.68
CA PRO A 234 -6.92 4.24 -1.70
C PRO A 234 -7.15 5.69 -2.13
N MET A 235 -6.96 6.66 -1.22
CA MET A 235 -7.04 8.08 -1.55
C MET A 235 -5.94 8.51 -2.52
N LEU A 236 -4.73 7.95 -2.39
CA LEU A 236 -3.65 8.22 -3.34
C LEU A 236 -3.94 7.64 -4.73
N TYR A 237 -4.49 6.44 -4.79
CA TYR A 237 -4.88 5.84 -6.08
C TYR A 237 -5.94 6.68 -6.78
N GLU A 238 -6.95 7.14 -6.06
CA GLU A 238 -7.96 8.02 -6.62
C GLU A 238 -7.36 9.33 -7.12
N LYS A 239 -6.56 10.03 -6.30
CA LYS A 239 -5.88 11.26 -6.74
C LYS A 239 -4.98 11.05 -7.94
N THR A 240 -4.37 9.89 -8.07
CA THR A 240 -3.56 9.54 -9.24
C THR A 240 -4.40 9.50 -10.51
N THR A 241 -5.63 8.99 -10.43
CA THR A 241 -6.53 9.00 -11.61
C THR A 241 -6.96 10.41 -12.02
N HIS A 242 -7.04 11.35 -11.08
CA HIS A 242 -7.32 12.76 -11.37
C HIS A 242 -6.09 13.54 -11.88
N ALA A 243 -4.88 13.04 -11.70
CA ALA A 243 -3.65 13.65 -12.22
C ALA A 243 -3.37 13.31 -13.68
N ALA A 244 -4.18 12.44 -14.31
CA ALA A 244 -4.01 11.97 -15.67
C ALA A 244 -5.34 11.92 -16.43
N LEU A 245 -5.29 12.03 -17.76
CA LEU A 245 -6.46 11.76 -18.60
C LEU A 245 -6.93 10.32 -18.42
N PRO A 246 -8.23 10.01 -18.55
CA PRO A 246 -8.80 8.68 -18.32
C PRO A 246 -8.06 7.56 -19.08
N GLN A 247 -7.64 7.83 -20.32
CA GLN A 247 -6.89 6.90 -21.18
C GLN A 247 -5.49 6.59 -20.62
N LYS A 248 -4.90 7.47 -19.81
CA LYS A 248 -3.55 7.34 -19.23
C LYS A 248 -3.55 7.09 -17.73
N ALA A 249 -4.72 6.99 -17.10
CA ALA A 249 -4.86 6.75 -15.67
C ALA A 249 -4.17 5.45 -15.21
N THR A 250 -4.28 4.38 -15.99
CA THR A 250 -3.59 3.11 -15.72
C THR A 250 -2.06 3.26 -15.69
N MET A 251 -1.52 4.04 -16.64
CA MET A 251 -0.08 4.32 -16.69
C MET A 251 0.37 5.15 -15.49
N ALA A 252 -0.39 6.18 -15.11
CA ALA A 252 -0.10 6.99 -13.92
C ALA A 252 -0.13 6.15 -12.64
N LEU A 253 -1.13 5.26 -12.50
CA LEU A 253 -1.20 4.29 -11.39
C LEU A 253 0.00 3.34 -11.36
N ALA A 254 0.44 2.85 -12.52
CA ALA A 254 1.62 2.00 -12.60
C ALA A 254 2.89 2.70 -12.09
N PHE A 255 3.09 3.98 -12.43
CA PHE A 255 4.22 4.77 -11.91
C PHE A 255 4.15 4.97 -10.40
N VAL A 256 2.97 5.26 -9.85
CA VAL A 256 2.78 5.42 -8.40
C VAL A 256 3.05 4.09 -7.68
N MET A 257 2.55 2.96 -8.22
CA MET A 257 2.81 1.63 -7.67
C MET A 257 4.29 1.23 -7.79
N MET A 258 4.96 1.59 -8.89
CA MET A 258 6.41 1.37 -9.03
C MET A 258 7.17 2.03 -7.88
N MET A 259 6.78 3.25 -7.50
CA MET A 259 7.43 3.95 -6.39
C MET A 259 7.19 3.28 -5.04
N ASN A 260 6.01 2.67 -4.84
CA ASN A 260 5.72 1.85 -3.66
C ASN A 260 6.67 0.65 -3.56
N TYR A 261 6.83 -0.11 -4.65
CA TYR A 261 7.74 -1.28 -4.67
C TYR A 261 9.20 -0.88 -4.56
N LEU A 262 9.58 0.27 -5.14
CA LEU A 262 10.92 0.82 -4.99
C LEU A 262 11.21 1.19 -3.54
N ALA A 263 10.26 1.79 -2.83
CA ALA A 263 10.40 2.11 -1.41
C ALA A 263 10.57 0.84 -0.55
N ILE A 264 9.80 -0.23 -0.84
CA ILE A 264 9.94 -1.53 -0.17
C ILE A 264 11.33 -2.14 -0.44
N LEU A 265 11.78 -2.12 -1.71
CA LEU A 265 13.09 -2.64 -2.10
C LEU A 265 14.24 -1.91 -1.44
N LEU A 266 14.17 -0.58 -1.39
CA LEU A 266 15.23 0.27 -0.84
C LEU A 266 15.23 0.31 0.69
N TYR A 267 14.14 -0.09 1.33
CA TYR A 267 13.97 0.01 2.78
C TYR A 267 15.14 -0.61 3.56
N PRO A 268 15.53 -1.90 3.36
CA PRO A 268 16.61 -2.50 4.13
C PRO A 268 17.95 -1.79 3.86
N PHE A 269 18.25 -1.42 2.61
CA PHE A 269 19.51 -0.75 2.26
C PHE A 269 19.63 0.63 2.90
N ILE A 270 18.54 1.40 2.91
CA ILE A 270 18.50 2.71 3.57
C ILE A 270 18.60 2.51 5.09
N GLY A 271 17.93 1.51 5.64
CA GLY A 271 17.97 1.17 7.05
C GLY A 271 19.39 0.85 7.52
N ASP A 272 20.08 -0.04 6.81
CA ASP A 272 21.46 -0.44 7.10
C ASP A 272 22.42 0.76 6.97
N PHE A 273 22.26 1.56 5.91
CA PHE A 273 23.05 2.78 5.73
C PHE A 273 22.87 3.77 6.88
N LEU A 274 21.63 3.99 7.32
CA LEU A 274 21.34 4.89 8.44
C LEU A 274 21.91 4.35 9.76
N GLN A 275 21.78 3.05 10.03
CA GLN A 275 22.38 2.43 11.22
C GLN A 275 23.90 2.55 11.20
N TRP A 276 24.54 2.44 10.05
CA TRP A 276 25.97 2.66 9.87
C TRP A 276 26.36 4.12 10.15
N VAL A 277 25.62 5.08 9.58
CA VAL A 277 25.90 6.53 9.79
C VAL A 277 25.75 6.93 11.25
N PHE A 278 24.72 6.44 11.94
CA PHE A 278 24.46 6.74 13.34
C PHE A 278 25.21 5.83 14.33
N HIS A 279 26.04 4.92 13.82
CA HIS A 279 26.82 3.94 14.61
C HIS A 279 25.95 3.18 15.64
N THR A 280 24.72 2.81 15.27
CA THR A 280 23.78 2.11 16.12
C THR A 280 23.34 0.78 15.52
N GLN A 281 23.20 -0.25 16.36
CA GLN A 281 22.63 -1.55 15.98
C GLN A 281 21.31 -1.83 16.74
N SER A 282 20.70 -0.78 17.31
CA SER A 282 19.48 -0.94 18.08
C SER A 282 18.31 -1.30 17.18
N GLN A 283 17.55 -2.33 17.56
CA GLN A 283 16.32 -2.73 16.87
C GLN A 283 15.18 -1.71 17.00
N GLU A 284 15.31 -0.75 17.91
CA GLU A 284 14.36 0.34 18.12
C GLU A 284 14.62 1.53 17.18
N PHE A 285 15.87 1.69 16.73
CA PHE A 285 16.30 2.82 15.89
C PHE A 285 15.43 3.00 14.63
N PRO A 286 15.07 1.95 13.86
CA PRO A 286 14.20 2.11 12.70
C PRO A 286 12.84 2.71 13.05
N PHE A 287 12.26 2.36 14.19
CA PHE A 287 10.96 2.89 14.63
C PHE A 287 11.05 4.37 15.01
N ILE A 288 12.11 4.77 15.73
CA ILE A 288 12.35 6.18 16.09
C ILE A 288 12.55 7.02 14.83
N PHE A 289 13.38 6.55 13.90
CA PHE A 289 13.68 7.27 12.67
C PHE A 289 12.42 7.45 11.81
N ASN A 290 11.62 6.39 11.63
CA ASN A 290 10.36 6.46 10.89
C ASN A 290 9.31 7.32 11.62
N LEU A 291 9.29 7.34 12.96
CA LEU A 291 8.46 8.25 13.74
C LEU A 291 8.81 9.71 13.43
N LEU A 292 10.09 10.07 13.41
CA LEU A 292 10.55 11.42 13.09
C LEU A 292 10.15 11.84 11.67
N ILE A 293 10.32 10.96 10.69
CA ILE A 293 9.86 11.21 9.30
C ILE A 293 8.34 11.41 9.28
N THR A 294 7.58 10.59 10.00
CA THR A 294 6.11 10.68 10.05
C THR A 294 5.66 12.00 10.64
N VAL A 295 6.27 12.44 11.74
CA VAL A 295 5.99 13.74 12.37
C VAL A 295 6.34 14.89 11.42
N GLY A 296 7.47 14.84 10.74
CA GLY A 296 7.84 15.81 9.71
C GLY A 296 6.84 15.87 8.55
N THR A 297 6.42 14.69 8.07
CA THR A 297 5.42 14.56 7.00
C THR A 297 4.04 15.05 7.46
N PHE A 298 3.68 14.82 8.73
CA PHE A 298 2.44 15.35 9.31
C PHE A 298 2.43 16.89 9.33
N PHE A 299 3.50 17.53 9.79
CA PHE A 299 3.61 18.98 9.77
C PHE A 299 3.59 19.54 8.35
N TRP A 300 4.24 18.86 7.41
CA TRP A 300 4.18 19.23 6.00
C TRP A 300 2.75 19.13 5.45
N ALA A 301 2.03 18.04 5.70
CA ALA A 301 0.64 17.85 5.30
C ALA A 301 -0.28 18.89 5.94
N TYR A 302 -0.07 19.22 7.22
CA TYR A 302 -0.88 20.21 7.94
C TYR A 302 -0.69 21.63 7.39
N ARG A 303 0.56 21.99 7.03
CA ARG A 303 0.86 23.33 6.50
C ARG A 303 0.46 23.49 5.03
N CYS A 304 0.61 22.46 4.25
CA CYS A 304 0.36 22.48 2.80
C CYS A 304 -1.02 21.91 2.42
N ARG A 305 -2.00 22.01 3.30
CA ARG A 305 -3.35 21.40 3.13
C ARG A 305 -4.08 21.85 1.87
N ASP A 306 -3.82 23.07 1.38
CA ASP A 306 -4.50 23.64 0.20
C ASP A 306 -3.86 23.21 -1.14
N THR A 307 -2.77 22.43 -1.08
CA THR A 307 -2.11 21.90 -2.29
C THR A 307 -2.88 20.71 -2.87
N PHE A 308 -2.70 20.46 -4.17
CA PHE A 308 -3.30 19.30 -4.86
C PHE A 308 -3.10 17.99 -4.09
N LEU A 309 -1.92 17.79 -3.50
CA LEU A 309 -1.59 16.55 -2.78
C LEU A 309 -2.45 16.34 -1.53
N PHE A 310 -2.73 17.38 -0.76
CA PHE A 310 -3.38 17.29 0.56
C PHE A 310 -4.85 17.76 0.58
N ASN A 311 -5.31 18.47 -0.44
CA ASN A 311 -6.69 18.87 -0.55
C ASN A 311 -7.56 17.65 -0.92
N ASP A 312 -8.39 17.18 0.02
CA ASP A 312 -9.22 15.98 -0.12
C ASP A 312 -10.66 16.29 -0.51
N GLN A 313 -10.99 17.56 -0.82
CA GLN A 313 -12.27 17.90 -1.42
C GLN A 313 -12.27 17.46 -2.89
N LEU A 314 -12.99 16.39 -3.16
CA LEU A 314 -13.38 16.00 -4.50
C LEU A 314 -14.45 17.00 -4.96
N LYS A 315 -14.07 17.95 -5.80
CA LYS A 315 -15.01 18.73 -6.59
C LYS A 315 -15.37 17.95 -7.84
#